data_700e328a2bb04d92a5148773ff0694e2
#
_entry.id   700e328a2bb04d92a5148773ff0694e2
#
_cell.length_a   1.000
_cell.length_b   1.000
_cell.length_c   1.000
_cell.angle_alpha   90.00
_cell.angle_beta   90.00
_cell.angle_gamma   90.00
#
_symmetry.space_group_name_H-M   'P 1'
#
loop_
_entity.id
_entity.type
_entity.pdbx_description
1 polymer ?
#
loop_
_entity_poly.entity_id
_entity_poly.type
_entity_poly.pdbx_seq_one_letter_code
_entity_poly.pdbx_strand_id
1 'polypeptide(L)'
;MHFNIQIFVSLSKIYYLCRHKEQHIWGCVGLIGILIKLFQKTEIVSFVNGGLYKSLLKEAKLQSRWITKTENTQIFFSSEFHHIIEQPLSIRGRKHFPCLFIYIRKEYNMFSGIIEEMATVVGIEHDKENIHFTLECSFTNELKIDQSVAHNGVCLTVVELDGNRYTVTAMKETIIRSNLGLWNVGDKVNVERSMQMNGRLDGHIVQGHVDTTAICSAIEDANGSTYFTFSYEFDKEQASRGYFTVDKGSVTVNGVSLTVVSPTRDSFKVAIIPYTKEHTNFCAIELGSVVNLEFDIIGKYIARMNSLA
;
A
#
# COMPACT_ATOMS: atom_id res chain seq x y z
N MET A 1 8.05 -6.65 -2.95
CA MET A 1 6.98 -7.41 -3.65
C MET A 1 6.57 -8.57 -2.76
N HIS A 2 5.46 -8.44 -2.04
CA HIS A 2 4.88 -9.58 -1.37
C HIS A 2 3.81 -10.13 -2.32
N PHE A 3 4.10 -11.26 -2.94
CA PHE A 3 3.14 -11.96 -3.78
C PHE A 3 1.94 -12.39 -2.93
N ASN A 4 0.71 -12.09 -3.40
CA ASN A 4 -0.48 -12.76 -2.92
C ASN A 4 -0.38 -14.23 -3.34
N ILE A 5 0.13 -15.08 -2.47
CA ILE A 5 0.10 -16.51 -2.69
C ILE A 5 -1.28 -16.98 -2.23
N GLN A 6 -2.20 -17.15 -3.17
CA GLN A 6 -3.43 -17.91 -2.92
C GLN A 6 -3.04 -19.39 -2.80
N ILE A 7 -2.91 -19.88 -1.58
CA ILE A 7 -2.67 -21.30 -1.34
C ILE A 7 -4.03 -21.98 -1.25
N PHE A 8 -4.44 -22.64 -2.33
CA PHE A 8 -5.59 -23.53 -2.30
C PHE A 8 -5.14 -24.89 -1.76
N VAL A 9 -5.44 -25.16 -0.49
CA VAL A 9 -5.20 -26.47 0.09
C VAL A 9 -6.52 -27.22 0.16
N SER A 10 -6.68 -28.23 -0.68
CA SER A 10 -7.85 -29.12 -0.61
C SER A 10 -7.72 -30.02 0.62
N LEU A 11 -8.63 -29.88 1.58
CA LEU A 11 -8.71 -30.75 2.75
C LEU A 11 -8.84 -32.24 2.35
N SER A 12 -9.38 -32.53 1.16
CA SER A 12 -9.41 -33.89 0.61
C SER A 12 -8.02 -34.48 0.37
N LYS A 13 -7.05 -33.66 -0.06
CA LYS A 13 -5.65 -34.11 -0.22
C LYS A 13 -4.96 -34.33 1.12
N ILE A 14 -5.20 -33.47 2.10
CA ILE A 14 -4.64 -33.64 3.47
C ILE A 14 -5.27 -34.87 4.12
N TYR A 15 -6.59 -35.05 4.03
CA TYR A 15 -7.29 -36.20 4.58
C TYR A 15 -6.87 -37.51 3.87
N TYR A 16 -6.68 -37.50 2.55
CA TYR A 16 -6.19 -38.66 1.80
C TYR A 16 -4.77 -39.03 2.21
N LEU A 17 -3.88 -38.08 2.40
CA LEU A 17 -2.51 -38.30 2.89
C LEU A 17 -2.49 -38.83 4.31
N CYS A 18 -3.38 -38.38 5.20
CA CYS A 18 -3.48 -38.87 6.57
C CYS A 18 -4.10 -40.26 6.66
N ARG A 19 -5.04 -40.64 5.79
CA ARG A 19 -5.78 -41.91 5.85
C ARG A 19 -5.05 -43.09 5.22
N HIS A 20 -4.17 -42.86 4.24
CA HIS A 20 -3.51 -43.94 3.50
C HIS A 20 -2.10 -44.27 3.94
N LYS A 21 -1.56 -43.60 4.95
CA LYS A 21 -0.25 -43.91 5.53
C LYS A 21 -0.31 -43.72 7.05
N GLU A 22 -0.65 -44.80 7.76
CA GLU A 22 -0.74 -44.84 9.25
C GLU A 22 0.53 -44.38 9.99
N GLN A 23 1.64 -44.17 9.30
CA GLN A 23 2.92 -43.72 9.87
C GLN A 23 3.16 -42.23 9.82
N HIS A 24 2.22 -41.38 9.34
CA HIS A 24 2.48 -39.97 9.05
C HIS A 24 1.57 -38.92 9.72
N ILE A 25 0.92 -39.25 10.84
CA ILE A 25 0.25 -38.25 11.68
C ILE A 25 1.24 -37.14 12.06
N TRP A 26 2.47 -37.50 12.38
CA TRP A 26 3.56 -36.56 12.67
C TRP A 26 3.96 -35.71 11.47
N GLY A 27 3.87 -36.21 10.25
CA GLY A 27 4.12 -35.46 9.03
C GLY A 27 3.08 -34.38 8.76
N CYS A 28 1.78 -34.71 9.01
CA CYS A 28 0.69 -33.73 8.88
C CYS A 28 0.76 -32.64 9.97
N VAL A 29 1.07 -33.03 11.21
CA VAL A 29 1.29 -32.06 12.31
C VAL A 29 2.55 -31.21 12.04
N GLY A 30 3.60 -31.84 11.48
CA GLY A 30 4.80 -31.13 11.04
C GLY A 30 4.52 -30.14 9.91
N LEU A 31 3.72 -30.51 8.91
CA LEU A 31 3.34 -29.65 7.79
C LEU A 31 2.45 -28.47 8.25
N ILE A 32 1.51 -28.74 9.15
CA ILE A 32 0.68 -27.71 9.80
C ILE A 32 1.57 -26.80 10.66
N GLY A 33 2.52 -27.36 11.40
CA GLY A 33 3.49 -26.60 12.18
C GLY A 33 4.43 -25.73 11.33
N ILE A 34 4.85 -26.23 10.16
CA ILE A 34 5.65 -25.47 9.18
C ILE A 34 4.80 -24.37 8.55
N LEU A 35 3.55 -24.67 8.17
CA LEU A 35 2.61 -23.68 7.69
C LEU A 35 2.35 -22.59 8.73
N ILE A 36 2.11 -22.96 10.00
CA ILE A 36 1.94 -22.01 11.09
C ILE A 36 3.20 -21.16 11.29
N LYS A 37 4.42 -21.72 11.22
CA LYS A 37 5.69 -20.97 11.31
C LYS A 37 5.95 -20.08 10.12
N LEU A 38 5.61 -20.51 8.91
CA LEU A 38 5.66 -19.67 7.70
C LEU A 38 4.65 -18.52 7.82
N PHE A 39 3.48 -18.78 8.38
CA PHE A 39 2.43 -17.81 8.61
C PHE A 39 2.76 -16.82 9.74
N GLN A 40 3.45 -17.22 10.79
CA GLN A 40 3.93 -16.31 11.85
C GLN A 40 4.93 -15.27 11.34
N LYS A 41 5.71 -15.60 10.29
CA LYS A 41 6.61 -14.65 9.64
C LYS A 41 5.92 -13.67 8.68
N THR A 42 4.67 -13.94 8.29
CA THR A 42 3.95 -13.21 7.24
C THR A 42 2.63 -12.59 7.70
N GLU A 43 2.35 -12.54 9.02
CA GLU A 43 1.09 -11.98 9.60
C GLU A 43 -0.20 -12.53 8.99
N ILE A 44 -0.28 -13.83 8.78
CA ILE A 44 -1.41 -14.51 8.15
C ILE A 44 -2.37 -15.06 9.18
N VAL A 45 -3.68 -14.82 8.97
CA VAL A 45 -4.78 -15.35 9.78
C VAL A 45 -5.41 -16.56 9.14
N SER A 46 -5.52 -17.67 9.89
CA SER A 46 -6.12 -18.92 9.43
C SER A 46 -7.51 -19.18 10.03
N PHE A 47 -8.37 -19.86 9.26
CA PHE A 47 -9.70 -20.25 9.67
C PHE A 47 -9.95 -21.73 9.55
N VAL A 48 -10.64 -22.34 10.50
CA VAL A 48 -11.10 -23.73 10.51
C VAL A 48 -12.54 -23.78 11.01
N ASN A 49 -13.43 -24.46 10.32
CA ASN A 49 -14.82 -24.63 10.70
C ASN A 49 -14.93 -25.32 12.07
N GLY A 50 -15.75 -24.78 12.98
CA GLY A 50 -15.70 -24.94 14.43
C GLY A 50 -15.55 -26.35 15.04
N GLY A 51 -15.92 -27.45 14.36
CA GLY A 51 -15.77 -28.81 14.89
C GLY A 51 -14.38 -29.39 14.70
N LEU A 52 -13.77 -29.18 13.53
CA LEU A 52 -12.44 -29.71 13.20
C LEU A 52 -11.34 -28.96 13.96
N TYR A 53 -11.53 -27.66 14.19
CA TYR A 53 -10.60 -26.81 14.94
C TYR A 53 -10.41 -27.27 16.40
N LYS A 54 -11.52 -27.58 17.11
CA LYS A 54 -11.45 -28.08 18.50
C LYS A 54 -10.72 -29.41 18.60
N SER A 55 -10.89 -30.30 17.61
CA SER A 55 -10.21 -31.58 17.55
C SER A 55 -8.70 -31.42 17.30
N LEU A 56 -8.31 -30.62 16.32
CA LEU A 56 -6.91 -30.35 15.99
C LEU A 56 -6.15 -29.65 17.11
N LEU A 57 -6.78 -28.69 17.81
CA LEU A 57 -6.18 -28.04 18.99
C LEU A 57 -6.01 -29.02 20.16
N LYS A 58 -6.95 -29.94 20.36
CA LYS A 58 -6.89 -30.94 21.43
C LYS A 58 -5.76 -31.94 21.19
N GLU A 59 -5.59 -32.39 19.94
CA GLU A 59 -4.53 -33.34 19.57
C GLU A 59 -3.15 -32.66 19.48
N ALA A 60 -3.06 -31.41 19.04
CA ALA A 60 -1.80 -30.70 18.93
C ALA A 60 -1.28 -30.13 20.26
N LYS A 61 -2.02 -30.32 21.39
CA LYS A 61 -1.71 -29.71 22.70
C LYS A 61 -1.47 -28.20 22.62
N LEU A 62 -2.04 -27.51 21.62
CA LEU A 62 -1.96 -26.08 21.46
C LEU A 62 -2.96 -25.44 22.42
N GLN A 63 -2.46 -24.86 23.51
CA GLN A 63 -3.30 -24.11 24.43
C GLN A 63 -3.79 -22.83 23.80
N SER A 64 -5.04 -22.46 24.05
CA SER A 64 -5.75 -21.25 23.58
C SER A 64 -5.01 -19.92 23.86
N ARG A 65 -3.96 -19.95 24.65
CA ARG A 65 -3.11 -18.78 24.97
C ARG A 65 -2.36 -18.18 23.77
N TRP A 66 -2.24 -18.89 22.65
CA TRP A 66 -1.53 -18.42 21.46
C TRP A 66 -2.41 -17.62 20.50
N ILE A 67 -3.74 -17.71 20.66
CA ILE A 67 -4.70 -17.06 19.76
C ILE A 67 -5.05 -15.63 20.21
N THR A 68 -4.77 -15.31 21.48
CA THR A 68 -5.21 -14.04 22.09
C THR A 68 -4.13 -12.95 22.14
N LYS A 69 -2.99 -13.12 21.50
CA LYS A 69 -1.86 -12.19 21.66
C LYS A 69 -1.31 -11.58 20.35
N THR A 70 -2.12 -11.44 19.34
CA THR A 70 -1.81 -10.56 18.20
C THR A 70 -2.88 -9.48 18.16
N GLU A 71 -2.53 -8.31 18.65
CA GLU A 71 -3.46 -7.19 18.91
C GLU A 71 -4.11 -6.58 17.65
N ASN A 72 -3.81 -7.05 16.45
CA ASN A 72 -4.32 -6.47 15.20
C ASN A 72 -4.90 -7.50 14.21
N THR A 73 -5.52 -8.58 14.72
CA THR A 73 -6.13 -9.58 13.83
C THR A 73 -7.64 -9.57 13.99
N GLN A 74 -8.35 -8.84 13.15
CA GLN A 74 -9.81 -8.91 13.06
C GLN A 74 -10.21 -10.16 12.28
N ILE A 75 -10.91 -11.05 12.95
CA ILE A 75 -11.49 -12.26 12.37
C ILE A 75 -12.91 -11.91 11.95
N PHE A 76 -13.17 -11.75 10.66
CA PHE A 76 -14.52 -11.53 10.15
C PHE A 76 -15.15 -12.84 9.72
N PHE A 77 -16.33 -13.14 10.29
CA PHE A 77 -17.29 -14.07 9.70
C PHE A 77 -18.22 -13.24 8.82
N SER A 78 -18.04 -13.29 7.52
CA SER A 78 -19.01 -12.73 6.59
C SER A 78 -20.03 -13.80 6.23
N SER A 79 -21.28 -13.55 6.56
CA SER A 79 -22.42 -14.35 6.09
C SER A 79 -22.67 -14.22 4.58
N GLU A 80 -22.02 -13.28 3.91
CA GLU A 80 -22.16 -13.04 2.47
C GLU A 80 -21.40 -14.05 1.60
N PHE A 81 -20.56 -14.89 2.17
CA PHE A 81 -19.84 -15.94 1.44
C PHE A 81 -20.72 -17.12 0.99
N HIS A 82 -21.98 -17.21 1.44
CA HIS A 82 -22.87 -18.29 1.04
C HIS A 82 -23.23 -18.28 -0.47
N HIS A 83 -23.21 -17.11 -1.12
CA HIS A 83 -23.58 -17.01 -2.55
C HIS A 83 -22.47 -17.38 -3.55
N ILE A 84 -21.22 -17.46 -3.16
CA ILE A 84 -20.11 -17.80 -4.07
C ILE A 84 -19.87 -19.32 -4.13
N ILE A 85 -20.33 -20.09 -3.11
CA ILE A 85 -20.08 -21.54 -2.99
C ILE A 85 -21.21 -22.39 -3.61
N GLU A 86 -22.34 -21.83 -3.99
CA GLU A 86 -23.50 -22.55 -4.50
C GLU A 86 -23.45 -22.92 -6.00
N GLN A 87 -22.36 -22.74 -6.71
CA GLN A 87 -22.19 -23.38 -8.00
C GLN A 87 -21.68 -24.80 -7.82
N PRO A 88 -22.53 -25.82 -7.97
CA PRO A 88 -22.09 -27.21 -7.83
C PRO A 88 -21.22 -27.58 -9.02
N LEU A 89 -19.92 -27.69 -8.81
CA LEU A 89 -19.05 -28.45 -9.69
C LEU A 89 -19.50 -29.92 -9.61
N SER A 90 -20.39 -30.29 -10.53
CA SER A 90 -20.86 -31.65 -10.70
C SER A 90 -19.72 -32.55 -11.16
N ILE A 91 -19.00 -33.09 -10.19
CA ILE A 91 -18.11 -34.24 -10.41
C ILE A 91 -18.87 -35.47 -9.91
N ARG A 92 -19.27 -36.34 -10.86
CA ARG A 92 -20.00 -37.57 -10.59
C ARG A 92 -19.46 -38.32 -9.36
N GLY A 93 -20.29 -38.43 -8.35
CA GLY A 93 -20.23 -39.55 -7.36
C GLY A 93 -19.29 -39.39 -6.16
N ARG A 94 -18.83 -38.18 -5.77
CA ARG A 94 -18.00 -38.00 -4.56
C ARG A 94 -18.65 -37.06 -3.56
N LYS A 95 -18.64 -37.46 -2.29
CA LYS A 95 -19.12 -36.64 -1.15
C LYS A 95 -18.42 -35.30 -1.15
N HIS A 96 -19.19 -34.21 -1.02
CA HIS A 96 -18.67 -32.86 -0.88
C HIS A 96 -17.77 -32.75 0.35
N PHE A 97 -16.52 -32.42 0.15
CA PHE A 97 -15.64 -32.00 1.23
C PHE A 97 -15.57 -30.46 1.24
N PRO A 98 -15.70 -29.82 2.40
CA PRO A 98 -15.54 -28.38 2.49
C PRO A 98 -14.13 -27.97 2.07
N CYS A 99 -14.02 -26.98 1.20
CA CYS A 99 -12.75 -26.33 0.89
C CYS A 99 -12.43 -25.33 2.01
N LEU A 100 -11.21 -25.38 2.50
CA LEU A 100 -10.69 -24.35 3.40
C LEU A 100 -10.20 -23.18 2.56
N PHE A 101 -10.85 -22.02 2.70
CA PHE A 101 -10.34 -20.78 2.15
C PHE A 101 -9.58 -20.05 3.25
N ILE A 102 -8.30 -19.81 3.05
CA ILE A 102 -7.51 -18.92 3.88
C ILE A 102 -7.51 -17.57 3.17
N TYR A 103 -8.24 -16.61 3.72
CA TYR A 103 -8.24 -15.25 3.23
C TYR A 103 -7.22 -14.43 4.03
N ILE A 104 -6.22 -13.94 3.34
CA ILE A 104 -5.21 -13.07 3.92
C ILE A 104 -5.59 -11.66 3.49
N ARG A 105 -6.15 -10.88 4.41
CA ARG A 105 -6.28 -9.45 4.20
C ARG A 105 -4.98 -8.80 4.64
N LYS A 106 -4.08 -8.58 3.71
CA LYS A 106 -3.04 -7.57 3.88
C LYS A 106 -3.62 -6.29 3.27
N GLU A 107 -3.78 -5.27 4.07
CA GLU A 107 -4.05 -3.95 3.52
C GLU A 107 -2.79 -3.55 2.76
N TYR A 108 -2.90 -3.51 1.43
CA TYR A 108 -1.86 -2.93 0.60
C TYR A 108 -2.11 -1.44 0.62
N ASN A 109 -1.22 -0.71 1.26
CA ASN A 109 -1.16 0.73 1.18
C ASN A 109 -0.65 1.07 -0.22
N MET A 110 -1.55 1.14 -1.18
CA MET A 110 -1.27 1.47 -2.57
C MET A 110 -2.18 2.60 -2.98
N PHE A 111 -1.64 3.50 -3.77
CA PHE A 111 -2.33 4.68 -4.28
C PHE A 111 -2.31 4.66 -5.81
N SER A 112 -3.14 5.48 -6.43
CA SER A 112 -3.21 5.61 -7.87
C SER A 112 -2.50 6.88 -8.38
N GLY A 113 -2.24 7.82 -7.49
CA GLY A 113 -1.76 9.15 -7.84
C GLY A 113 -2.86 10.07 -8.36
N ILE A 114 -4.12 9.74 -8.09
CA ILE A 114 -5.28 10.59 -8.36
C ILE A 114 -5.67 11.27 -7.04
N ILE A 115 -5.43 12.56 -6.99
CA ILE A 115 -5.70 13.34 -5.77
C ILE A 115 -7.20 13.47 -5.55
N GLU A 116 -7.65 13.14 -4.33
CA GLU A 116 -9.06 13.27 -3.96
C GLU A 116 -9.38 14.71 -3.52
N GLU A 117 -8.45 15.36 -2.79
CA GLU A 117 -8.65 16.70 -2.23
C GLU A 117 -7.30 17.33 -1.84
N MET A 118 -7.31 18.62 -1.55
CA MET A 118 -6.23 19.30 -0.85
C MET A 118 -6.60 19.53 0.61
N ALA A 119 -5.98 18.79 1.52
CA ALA A 119 -6.10 19.02 2.96
C ALA A 119 -5.37 20.29 3.39
N THR A 120 -5.80 20.89 4.49
CA THR A 120 -5.11 22.01 5.12
C THR A 120 -4.34 21.55 6.35
N VAL A 121 -3.07 21.89 6.45
CA VAL A 121 -2.28 21.69 7.68
C VAL A 121 -2.78 22.68 8.73
N VAL A 122 -3.29 22.18 9.85
CA VAL A 122 -3.83 23.02 10.94
C VAL A 122 -3.01 22.92 12.23
N GLY A 123 -2.08 21.96 12.31
CA GLY A 123 -1.18 21.83 13.45
C GLY A 123 0.09 21.08 13.08
N ILE A 124 1.19 21.46 13.70
CA ILE A 124 2.51 20.81 13.56
C ILE A 124 3.10 20.73 14.95
N GLU A 125 3.41 19.51 15.40
CA GLU A 125 4.01 19.26 16.71
C GLU A 125 5.27 18.40 16.55
N HIS A 126 6.37 18.84 17.16
CA HIS A 126 7.64 18.11 17.16
C HIS A 126 7.73 17.23 18.39
N ASP A 127 7.86 15.92 18.21
CA ASP A 127 8.16 14.94 19.26
C ASP A 127 9.48 14.23 18.96
N LYS A 128 10.56 14.70 19.57
CA LYS A 128 11.94 14.20 19.38
C LYS A 128 12.36 14.26 17.90
N GLU A 129 12.49 13.08 17.26
CA GLU A 129 12.84 12.96 15.83
C GLU A 129 11.60 12.84 14.91
N ASN A 130 10.40 12.79 15.49
CA ASN A 130 9.15 12.70 14.75
C ASN A 130 8.48 14.06 14.65
N ILE A 131 7.62 14.22 13.64
CA ILE A 131 6.71 15.36 13.51
C ILE A 131 5.30 14.82 13.36
N HIS A 132 4.38 15.34 14.18
CA HIS A 132 2.96 15.10 14.06
C HIS A 132 2.33 16.24 13.27
N PHE A 133 1.61 15.89 12.22
CA PHE A 133 0.86 16.84 11.41
C PHE A 133 -0.63 16.61 11.65
N THR A 134 -1.33 17.66 12.06
CA THR A 134 -2.79 17.67 12.12
C THR A 134 -3.33 18.35 10.89
N LEU A 135 -4.25 17.68 10.17
CA LEU A 135 -4.81 18.15 8.92
C LEU A 135 -6.34 18.13 8.97
N GLU A 136 -6.95 18.95 8.12
CA GLU A 136 -8.40 19.00 7.87
C GLU A 136 -8.69 18.72 6.40
N CYS A 137 -9.65 17.83 6.12
CA CYS A 137 -10.20 17.61 4.78
C CYS A 137 -11.68 17.15 4.88
N SER A 138 -12.38 17.17 3.75
CA SER A 138 -13.83 16.87 3.73
C SER A 138 -14.13 15.42 4.09
N PHE A 139 -13.26 14.48 3.76
CA PHE A 139 -13.44 13.05 4.03
C PHE A 139 -12.86 12.58 5.38
N THR A 140 -12.46 13.49 6.28
CA THR A 140 -11.92 13.12 7.61
C THR A 140 -12.83 12.15 8.36
N ASN A 141 -14.15 12.35 8.28
CA ASN A 141 -15.15 11.48 8.95
C ASN A 141 -15.21 10.04 8.38
N GLU A 142 -14.62 9.80 7.23
CA GLU A 142 -14.54 8.49 6.61
C GLU A 142 -13.23 7.75 6.96
N LEU A 143 -12.27 8.46 7.57
CA LEU A 143 -10.99 7.90 7.97
C LEU A 143 -11.12 7.03 9.22
N LYS A 144 -10.15 6.15 9.40
CA LYS A 144 -9.99 5.28 10.57
C LYS A 144 -8.56 5.35 11.08
N ILE A 145 -8.38 5.16 12.39
CA ILE A 145 -7.04 4.93 12.96
C ILE A 145 -6.42 3.71 12.28
N ASP A 146 -5.11 3.73 12.08
CA ASP A 146 -4.32 2.76 11.32
C ASP A 146 -4.54 2.79 9.79
N GLN A 147 -5.38 3.67 9.27
CA GLN A 147 -5.53 3.83 7.83
C GLN A 147 -4.37 4.63 7.24
N SER A 148 -3.90 4.21 6.05
CA SER A 148 -2.90 4.95 5.28
C SER A 148 -3.55 5.96 4.35
N VAL A 149 -3.00 7.17 4.37
CA VAL A 149 -3.34 8.28 3.47
C VAL A 149 -2.04 8.83 2.89
N ALA A 150 -2.01 9.10 1.60
CA ALA A 150 -0.88 9.79 0.96
C ALA A 150 -1.03 11.30 1.14
N HIS A 151 0.06 11.96 1.54
CA HIS A 151 0.14 13.40 1.77
C HIS A 151 1.27 13.97 0.90
N ASN A 152 0.95 14.72 -0.14
CA ASN A 152 1.92 15.07 -1.19
C ASN A 152 2.75 13.86 -1.64
N GLY A 153 2.09 12.70 -1.79
CA GLY A 153 2.73 11.44 -2.17
C GLY A 153 3.46 10.70 -1.03
N VAL A 154 3.45 11.20 0.19
CA VAL A 154 4.02 10.51 1.34
C VAL A 154 2.94 9.70 2.05
N CYS A 155 3.08 8.39 2.10
CA CYS A 155 2.20 7.49 2.83
C CYS A 155 2.42 7.65 4.33
N LEU A 156 1.40 8.15 5.04
CA LEU A 156 1.42 8.30 6.50
C LEU A 156 0.19 7.62 7.09
N THR A 157 0.35 7.08 8.31
CA THR A 157 -0.72 6.39 9.02
C THR A 157 -1.49 7.38 9.89
N VAL A 158 -2.81 7.33 9.86
CA VAL A 158 -3.69 8.10 10.74
C VAL A 158 -3.57 7.55 12.16
N VAL A 159 -3.14 8.40 13.09
CA VAL A 159 -2.92 8.02 14.51
C VAL A 159 -3.98 8.59 15.44
N GLU A 160 -4.67 9.67 15.03
CA GLU A 160 -5.70 10.32 15.84
C GLU A 160 -6.79 10.93 14.95
N LEU A 161 -8.01 10.98 15.45
CA LEU A 161 -9.17 11.62 14.82
C LEU A 161 -9.86 12.49 15.86
N ASP A 162 -10.07 13.77 15.53
CA ASP A 162 -10.79 14.73 16.37
C ASP A 162 -11.72 15.62 15.52
N GLY A 163 -13.01 15.29 15.52
CA GLY A 163 -14.00 15.98 14.71
C GLY A 163 -13.68 15.94 13.22
N ASN A 164 -13.41 17.10 12.61
CA ASN A 164 -13.02 17.23 11.21
C ASN A 164 -11.50 17.21 10.99
N ARG A 165 -10.72 16.86 12.03
CA ARG A 165 -9.26 16.81 12.02
C ARG A 165 -8.75 15.41 12.19
N TYR A 166 -7.61 15.13 11.55
CA TYR A 166 -6.87 13.91 11.76
C TYR A 166 -5.39 14.21 11.91
N THR A 167 -4.70 13.36 12.67
CA THR A 167 -3.25 13.51 12.90
C THR A 167 -2.52 12.32 12.29
N VAL A 168 -1.41 12.61 11.64
CA VAL A 168 -0.46 11.64 11.10
C VAL A 168 0.94 11.91 11.65
N THR A 169 1.78 10.86 11.72
CA THR A 169 3.14 10.98 12.25
C THR A 169 4.16 10.66 11.16
N ALA A 170 5.10 11.59 10.95
CA ALA A 170 6.24 11.39 10.09
C ALA A 170 7.51 11.11 10.90
N MET A 171 8.21 10.02 10.57
CA MET A 171 9.50 9.68 11.16
C MET A 171 10.64 10.47 10.49
N LYS A 172 11.76 10.60 11.16
CA LYS A 172 12.96 11.31 10.67
C LYS A 172 13.38 10.94 9.25
N GLU A 173 13.41 9.66 8.90
CA GLU A 173 13.78 9.23 7.54
C GLU A 173 12.82 9.78 6.48
N THR A 174 11.52 9.73 6.77
CA THR A 174 10.48 10.27 5.89
C THR A 174 10.62 11.78 5.71
N ILE A 175 10.91 12.50 6.80
CA ILE A 175 11.11 13.95 6.78
C ILE A 175 12.33 14.34 5.94
N ILE A 176 13.43 13.61 6.04
CA ILE A 176 14.68 13.88 5.29
C ILE A 176 14.50 13.66 3.79
N ARG A 177 13.70 12.66 3.39
CA ARG A 177 13.50 12.31 1.97
C ARG A 177 12.41 13.11 1.27
N SER A 178 11.64 13.88 2.00
CA SER A 178 10.45 14.56 1.50
C SER A 178 10.45 16.05 1.84
N ASN A 179 9.47 16.76 1.31
CA ASN A 179 9.25 18.16 1.63
C ASN A 179 8.43 18.40 2.92
N LEU A 180 8.15 17.34 3.70
CA LEU A 180 7.35 17.44 4.94
C LEU A 180 7.94 18.42 5.95
N GLY A 181 9.27 18.46 6.05
CA GLY A 181 9.97 19.38 6.95
C GLY A 181 9.84 20.86 6.58
N LEU A 182 9.31 21.18 5.40
CA LEU A 182 9.09 22.54 4.92
C LEU A 182 7.66 23.04 5.15
N TRP A 183 6.76 22.17 5.64
CA TRP A 183 5.36 22.54 5.79
C TRP A 183 5.14 23.53 6.94
N ASN A 184 4.15 24.40 6.72
CA ASN A 184 3.67 25.38 7.69
C ASN A 184 2.17 25.20 7.92
N VAL A 185 1.70 25.67 9.05
CA VAL A 185 0.25 25.76 9.31
C VAL A 185 -0.38 26.70 8.27
N GLY A 186 -1.45 26.21 7.63
CA GLY A 186 -2.12 26.87 6.51
C GLY A 186 -1.78 26.31 5.13
N ASP A 187 -0.71 25.50 5.00
CA ASP A 187 -0.35 24.91 3.71
C ASP A 187 -1.40 23.94 3.20
N LYS A 188 -1.54 23.88 1.87
CA LYS A 188 -2.41 22.97 1.15
C LYS A 188 -1.63 21.76 0.66
N VAL A 189 -2.07 20.57 1.06
CA VAL A 189 -1.42 19.29 0.83
C VAL A 189 -2.32 18.39 0.02
N ASN A 190 -1.85 17.86 -1.09
CA ASN A 190 -2.59 16.84 -1.84
C ASN A 190 -2.79 15.60 -1.00
N VAL A 191 -4.03 15.10 -0.91
CA VAL A 191 -4.34 13.88 -0.16
C VAL A 191 -5.07 12.87 -1.03
N GLU A 192 -4.70 11.59 -0.84
CA GLU A 192 -5.32 10.43 -1.48
C GLU A 192 -5.40 9.30 -0.46
N ARG A 193 -6.57 8.69 -0.30
CA ARG A 193 -6.74 7.49 0.52
C ARG A 193 -6.19 6.26 -0.21
N SER A 194 -5.75 5.27 0.53
CA SER A 194 -5.31 4.00 -0.06
C SER A 194 -6.41 3.37 -0.91
N MET A 195 -6.01 2.81 -2.07
CA MET A 195 -6.93 2.18 -3.02
C MET A 195 -7.68 1.01 -2.41
N GLN A 196 -8.94 0.89 -2.75
CA GLN A 196 -9.73 -0.31 -2.46
C GLN A 196 -9.37 -1.45 -3.44
N MET A 197 -9.47 -2.69 -3.00
CA MET A 197 -9.15 -3.88 -3.80
C MET A 197 -9.91 -4.00 -5.13
N ASN A 198 -11.11 -3.44 -5.20
CA ASN A 198 -11.96 -3.38 -6.40
C ASN A 198 -11.99 -1.99 -7.05
N GLY A 199 -11.12 -1.08 -6.61
CA GLY A 199 -10.96 0.26 -7.15
C GLY A 199 -10.32 0.23 -8.54
N ARG A 200 -10.52 1.29 -9.30
CA ARG A 200 -9.84 1.50 -10.59
C ARG A 200 -8.44 2.06 -10.35
N LEU A 201 -7.50 1.69 -11.19
CA LEU A 201 -6.19 2.30 -11.28
C LEU A 201 -6.19 3.32 -12.42
N ASP A 202 -6.66 4.54 -12.15
CA ASP A 202 -6.79 5.58 -13.16
C ASP A 202 -5.47 6.35 -13.42
N GLY A 203 -4.46 6.21 -12.53
CA GLY A 203 -3.09 6.70 -12.70
C GLY A 203 -2.10 5.56 -12.93
N HIS A 204 -1.11 5.42 -12.04
CA HIS A 204 -0.17 4.30 -12.05
C HIS A 204 -0.01 3.73 -10.62
N ILE A 205 0.81 2.69 -10.45
CA ILE A 205 1.06 2.09 -9.13
C ILE A 205 1.95 3.03 -8.32
N VAL A 206 1.35 3.70 -7.33
CA VAL A 206 2.01 4.62 -6.40
C VAL A 206 2.04 3.98 -5.02
N GLN A 207 3.23 3.96 -4.40
CA GLN A 207 3.39 3.35 -3.07
C GLN A 207 3.22 4.37 -1.94
N GLY A 208 3.40 5.66 -2.24
CA GLY A 208 3.53 6.71 -1.24
C GLY A 208 4.91 6.71 -0.57
N HIS A 209 5.91 6.16 -1.23
CA HIS A 209 7.27 6.07 -0.75
C HIS A 209 8.16 7.01 -1.56
N VAL A 210 8.15 8.26 -1.17
CA VAL A 210 8.94 9.32 -1.79
C VAL A 210 10.41 8.94 -1.83
N ASP A 211 11.02 9.04 -3.01
CA ASP A 211 12.43 8.69 -3.23
C ASP A 211 13.35 9.86 -2.94
N THR A 212 12.94 11.04 -3.40
CA THR A 212 13.69 12.29 -3.27
C THR A 212 12.77 13.50 -3.46
N THR A 213 13.32 14.68 -3.35
CA THR A 213 12.65 15.93 -3.74
C THR A 213 13.18 16.43 -5.08
N ALA A 214 12.38 17.24 -5.75
CA ALA A 214 12.75 17.97 -6.95
C ALA A 214 12.38 19.45 -6.82
N ILE A 215 13.02 20.29 -7.61
CA ILE A 215 12.78 21.74 -7.62
C ILE A 215 12.09 22.11 -8.93
N CYS A 216 11.01 22.90 -8.87
CA CYS A 216 10.38 23.47 -10.04
C CYS A 216 11.35 24.50 -10.68
N SER A 217 11.97 24.16 -11.80
CA SER A 217 13.00 24.95 -12.46
C SER A 217 12.48 25.80 -13.64
N ALA A 218 11.31 25.44 -14.21
CA ALA A 218 10.64 26.25 -15.22
C ALA A 218 9.13 26.02 -15.22
N ILE A 219 8.37 27.03 -15.59
CA ILE A 219 6.92 27.00 -15.82
C ILE A 219 6.66 27.69 -17.16
N GLU A 220 6.02 26.99 -18.10
CA GLU A 220 5.76 27.46 -19.45
C GLU A 220 4.26 27.31 -19.77
N ASP A 221 3.65 28.40 -20.29
CA ASP A 221 2.27 28.29 -20.80
C ASP A 221 2.26 27.56 -22.14
N ALA A 222 1.33 26.63 -22.29
CA ALA A 222 1.18 25.76 -23.46
C ALA A 222 -0.21 25.90 -24.12
N ASN A 223 -0.78 27.12 -24.17
CA ASN A 223 -2.09 27.41 -24.77
C ASN A 223 -3.21 26.49 -24.28
N GLY A 224 -3.50 26.51 -22.98
CA GLY A 224 -4.57 25.73 -22.35
C GLY A 224 -4.05 24.61 -21.46
N SER A 225 -2.74 24.41 -21.38
CA SER A 225 -2.06 23.58 -20.37
C SER A 225 -0.86 24.34 -19.83
N THR A 226 -0.24 23.84 -18.77
CA THR A 226 0.99 24.43 -18.23
C THR A 226 2.05 23.34 -18.19
N TYR A 227 3.22 23.57 -18.79
CA TYR A 227 4.37 22.72 -18.59
C TYR A 227 5.13 23.15 -17.34
N PHE A 228 5.41 22.19 -16.47
CA PHE A 228 6.32 22.33 -15.34
C PHE A 228 7.56 21.52 -15.63
N THR A 229 8.74 22.11 -15.41
CA THR A 229 10.02 21.40 -15.44
C THR A 229 10.51 21.21 -14.02
N PHE A 230 10.83 19.98 -13.66
CA PHE A 230 11.38 19.63 -12.36
C PHE A 230 12.81 19.13 -12.52
N SER A 231 13.70 19.65 -11.68
CA SER A 231 15.10 19.21 -11.61
C SER A 231 15.36 18.55 -10.27
N TYR A 232 16.07 17.42 -10.27
CA TYR A 232 16.41 16.64 -9.07
C TYR A 232 17.89 16.29 -9.06
N GLU A 233 18.42 15.96 -7.88
CA GLU A 233 19.80 15.54 -7.76
C GLU A 233 20.01 14.17 -8.40
N PHE A 234 20.91 14.11 -9.40
CA PHE A 234 21.22 12.87 -10.07
C PHE A 234 22.33 12.12 -9.32
N ASP A 235 22.01 10.91 -8.89
CA ASP A 235 22.95 9.93 -8.37
C ASP A 235 23.02 8.72 -9.30
N LYS A 236 24.25 8.40 -9.77
CA LYS A 236 24.48 7.29 -10.72
C LYS A 236 24.14 5.93 -10.10
N GLU A 237 24.39 5.74 -8.81
CA GLU A 237 24.08 4.50 -8.12
C GLU A 237 22.56 4.32 -7.97
N GLN A 238 21.86 5.37 -7.59
CA GLN A 238 20.39 5.35 -7.53
C GLN A 238 19.79 5.15 -8.93
N ALA A 239 20.28 5.82 -9.96
CA ALA A 239 19.83 5.61 -11.34
C ALA A 239 19.98 4.13 -11.76
N SER A 240 21.08 3.46 -11.38
CA SER A 240 21.26 2.02 -11.64
C SER A 240 20.25 1.14 -10.90
N ARG A 241 19.59 1.66 -9.88
CA ARG A 241 18.54 1.00 -9.11
C ARG A 241 17.12 1.33 -9.59
N GLY A 242 16.98 2.07 -10.70
CA GLY A 242 15.69 2.42 -11.30
C GLY A 242 15.11 3.77 -10.84
N TYR A 243 15.92 4.64 -10.21
CA TYR A 243 15.52 5.99 -9.81
C TYR A 243 15.81 6.97 -10.94
N PHE A 244 15.01 6.89 -12.00
CA PHE A 244 15.09 7.79 -13.17
C PHE A 244 13.74 7.85 -13.87
N THR A 245 13.55 8.89 -14.68
CA THR A 245 12.35 9.08 -15.50
C THR A 245 12.57 8.57 -16.92
N VAL A 246 11.50 8.05 -17.54
CA VAL A 246 11.49 7.54 -18.92
C VAL A 246 10.49 8.36 -19.73
N ASP A 247 10.85 8.72 -20.98
CA ASP A 247 9.92 9.47 -21.84
C ASP A 247 8.61 8.70 -22.03
N LYS A 248 7.48 9.39 -21.85
CA LYS A 248 6.14 8.81 -21.82
C LYS A 248 5.89 7.79 -20.68
N GLY A 249 6.85 7.62 -19.76
CA GLY A 249 6.64 6.86 -18.54
C GLY A 249 5.85 7.66 -17.50
N SER A 250 5.59 7.04 -16.35
CA SER A 250 4.90 7.65 -15.23
C SER A 250 5.88 8.13 -14.16
N VAL A 251 5.50 9.17 -13.47
CA VAL A 251 6.17 9.70 -12.29
C VAL A 251 5.15 10.33 -11.36
N THR A 252 5.42 10.34 -10.07
CA THR A 252 4.57 11.02 -9.09
C THR A 252 5.25 12.30 -8.63
N VAL A 253 4.56 13.42 -8.76
CA VAL A 253 5.00 14.73 -8.23
C VAL A 253 3.98 15.18 -7.19
N ASN A 254 4.39 15.39 -5.94
CA ASN A 254 3.48 15.67 -4.82
C ASN A 254 2.24 14.75 -4.80
N GLY A 255 2.44 13.45 -5.07
CA GLY A 255 1.38 12.45 -5.10
C GLY A 255 0.57 12.40 -6.38
N VAL A 256 0.71 13.36 -7.29
CA VAL A 256 -0.02 13.38 -8.58
C VAL A 256 0.66 12.48 -9.60
N SER A 257 -0.06 11.51 -10.15
CA SER A 257 0.40 10.65 -11.26
C SER A 257 0.46 11.42 -12.55
N LEU A 258 1.64 11.52 -13.15
CA LEU A 258 1.89 12.35 -14.33
C LEU A 258 2.70 11.61 -15.39
N THR A 259 2.47 12.00 -16.64
CA THR A 259 3.26 11.49 -17.77
C THR A 259 4.51 12.35 -17.96
N VAL A 260 5.65 11.70 -18.02
CA VAL A 260 6.95 12.31 -18.27
C VAL A 260 7.08 12.78 -19.72
N VAL A 261 7.58 13.97 -19.90
CA VAL A 261 7.88 14.59 -21.20
C VAL A 261 9.33 15.08 -21.20
N SER A 262 10.06 14.77 -22.28
CA SER A 262 11.43 15.24 -22.51
C SER A 262 12.36 15.07 -21.29
N PRO A 263 12.51 13.86 -20.74
CA PRO A 263 13.40 13.63 -19.60
C PRO A 263 14.85 13.85 -20.02
N THR A 264 15.63 14.40 -19.11
CA THR A 264 17.10 14.44 -19.20
C THR A 264 17.67 13.54 -18.12
N ARG A 265 18.96 13.66 -17.84
CA ARG A 265 19.62 12.91 -16.78
C ARG A 265 19.09 13.29 -15.38
N ASP A 266 18.76 14.54 -15.17
CA ASP A 266 18.49 15.18 -13.87
C ASP A 266 17.25 16.08 -13.87
N SER A 267 16.46 16.04 -14.96
CA SER A 267 15.22 16.80 -15.06
C SER A 267 14.20 16.13 -15.98
N PHE A 268 12.97 16.57 -15.87
CA PHE A 268 11.87 16.17 -16.75
C PHE A 268 10.79 17.25 -16.76
N LYS A 269 9.97 17.21 -17.80
CA LYS A 269 8.76 18.05 -17.90
C LYS A 269 7.51 17.21 -17.67
N VAL A 270 6.45 17.86 -17.20
CA VAL A 270 5.10 17.34 -17.17
C VAL A 270 4.12 18.39 -17.72
N ALA A 271 3.09 17.93 -18.42
CA ALA A 271 2.03 18.80 -18.93
C ALA A 271 0.82 18.72 -17.99
N ILE A 272 0.43 19.81 -17.39
CA ILE A 272 -0.67 19.91 -16.44
C ILE A 272 -1.86 20.59 -17.11
N ILE A 273 -2.98 19.85 -17.21
CA ILE A 273 -4.25 20.39 -17.69
C ILE A 273 -4.89 21.31 -16.63
N PRO A 274 -5.76 22.26 -17.03
CA PRO A 274 -6.39 23.19 -16.06
C PRO A 274 -7.06 22.48 -14.89
N TYR A 275 -7.80 21.40 -15.14
CA TYR A 275 -8.47 20.64 -14.10
C TYR A 275 -7.50 20.14 -13.02
N THR A 276 -6.38 19.50 -13.41
CA THR A 276 -5.36 19.02 -12.47
C THR A 276 -4.72 20.18 -11.71
N LYS A 277 -4.46 21.30 -12.39
CA LYS A 277 -3.88 22.48 -11.75
C LYS A 277 -4.79 23.03 -10.66
N GLU A 278 -6.09 23.11 -10.91
CA GLU A 278 -7.08 23.69 -10.00
C GLU A 278 -7.41 22.76 -8.80
N HIS A 279 -7.34 21.44 -9.02
CA HIS A 279 -7.75 20.45 -8.01
C HIS A 279 -6.58 19.84 -7.24
N THR A 280 -5.36 20.31 -7.48
CA THR A 280 -4.17 19.87 -6.76
C THR A 280 -3.30 21.07 -6.37
N ASN A 281 -2.31 20.87 -5.52
CA ASN A 281 -1.40 21.92 -5.12
C ASN A 281 -0.47 22.44 -6.26
N PHE A 282 -0.62 21.93 -7.47
CA PHE A 282 -0.02 22.51 -8.66
C PHE A 282 -0.46 23.96 -8.91
N CYS A 283 -1.62 24.38 -8.37
CA CYS A 283 -2.06 25.78 -8.41
C CYS A 283 -1.12 26.75 -7.67
N ALA A 284 -0.38 26.24 -6.67
CA ALA A 284 0.53 27.01 -5.83
C ALA A 284 2.02 26.75 -6.11
N ILE A 285 2.36 25.87 -7.08
CA ILE A 285 3.75 25.62 -7.46
C ILE A 285 4.30 26.79 -8.24
N GLU A 286 5.40 27.37 -7.75
CA GLU A 286 6.15 28.46 -8.34
C GLU A 286 7.59 28.02 -8.66
N LEU A 287 8.35 28.88 -9.36
CA LEU A 287 9.78 28.65 -9.56
C LEU A 287 10.50 28.56 -8.22
N GLY A 288 11.29 27.50 -8.04
CA GLY A 288 11.99 27.19 -6.79
C GLY A 288 11.17 26.37 -5.81
N SER A 289 9.89 26.09 -6.04
CA SER A 289 9.10 25.21 -5.18
C SER A 289 9.72 23.82 -5.10
N VAL A 290 9.82 23.29 -3.88
CA VAL A 290 10.30 21.93 -3.59
C VAL A 290 9.13 20.98 -3.57
N VAL A 291 9.18 19.94 -4.41
CA VAL A 291 8.13 18.92 -4.55
C VAL A 291 8.66 17.54 -4.23
N ASN A 292 7.80 16.64 -3.75
CA ASN A 292 8.12 15.24 -3.56
C ASN A 292 8.11 14.50 -4.89
N LEU A 293 9.07 13.59 -5.08
CA LEU A 293 9.21 12.79 -6.28
C LEU A 293 9.25 11.31 -5.92
N GLU A 294 8.36 10.52 -6.55
CA GLU A 294 8.39 9.06 -6.50
C GLU A 294 8.51 8.54 -7.93
N PHE A 295 9.59 7.78 -8.21
CA PHE A 295 9.78 7.12 -9.50
C PHE A 295 8.93 5.86 -9.60
N ASP A 296 8.54 5.50 -10.82
CA ASP A 296 7.71 4.31 -11.06
C ASP A 296 8.38 3.05 -10.48
N ILE A 297 7.64 2.37 -9.63
CA ILE A 297 8.11 1.15 -8.95
C ILE A 297 8.52 0.03 -9.92
N ILE A 298 7.93 0.00 -11.11
CA ILE A 298 8.27 -1.01 -12.13
C ILE A 298 9.73 -0.88 -12.56
N GLY A 299 10.23 0.35 -12.75
CA GLY A 299 11.64 0.61 -13.06
C GLY A 299 12.58 0.09 -11.98
N LYS A 300 12.24 0.30 -10.71
CA LYS A 300 13.04 -0.17 -9.55
C LYS A 300 13.12 -1.70 -9.50
N TYR A 301 12.00 -2.40 -9.76
CA TYR A 301 12.00 -3.86 -9.79
C TYR A 301 12.80 -4.42 -10.97
N ILE A 302 12.65 -3.88 -12.17
CA ILE A 302 13.41 -4.30 -13.35
C ILE A 302 14.91 -4.11 -13.11
N ALA A 303 15.33 -2.95 -12.60
CA ALA A 303 16.72 -2.66 -12.27
C ALA A 303 17.25 -3.67 -11.24
N ARG A 304 16.48 -3.97 -10.19
CA ARG A 304 16.89 -4.94 -9.17
C ARG A 304 17.02 -6.35 -9.73
N MET A 305 16.09 -6.79 -10.57
CA MET A 305 16.17 -8.12 -11.21
C MET A 305 17.40 -8.24 -12.08
N ASN A 306 17.72 -7.22 -12.89
CA ASN A 306 18.91 -7.20 -13.73
C ASN A 306 20.21 -7.21 -12.92
N SER A 307 20.23 -6.62 -11.73
CA SER A 307 21.41 -6.62 -10.84
C SER A 307 21.67 -7.96 -10.15
N LEU A 308 20.74 -8.91 -10.22
CA LEU A 308 20.82 -10.24 -9.62
C LEU A 308 21.13 -11.32 -10.67
N ALA A 309 21.06 -10.99 -11.96
CA ALA A 309 21.40 -11.86 -13.08
C ALA A 309 22.89 -11.77 -13.40
#